data_67e564f2c1f9d0f094895d6ff86bb1cb
#
_entry.id   67e564f2c1f9d0f094895d6ff86bb1cb
#
_cell.length_a   1.000
_cell.length_b   1.000
_cell.length_c   1.000
_cell.angle_alpha   90.00
_cell.angle_beta   90.00
_cell.angle_gamma   90.00
#
_symmetry.space_group_name_H-M   'P 1'
#
loop_
_entity.id
_entity.type
_entity.pdbx_description
1 polymer ?
#
loop_
_entity_poly.entity_id
_entity_poly.type
_entity_poly.pdbx_seq_one_letter_code
_entity_poly.pdbx_strand_id
1 'polypeptide(L)'
;MLQQLSFFENKFEKVPSLVKWSGSKRKSVESILKYFPKKINKYYEPFLGSGAVLYAVKSINPNCKVFGSDIYEPLINIFKTIKKTPEKIKKNYKDNWVNLQKNFPKYYYYKREKFNKKNNFHDLIFLSRTCVNGIIRFNKNGE
;
A
#
# COMPACT_ATOMS: atom_id res chain seq x y z
N MET A 1 -7.69 -31.44 -4.66
CA MET A 1 -6.98 -30.51 -3.76
C MET A 1 -5.66 -29.98 -4.34
N LEU A 2 -4.82 -30.80 -4.97
CA LEU A 2 -3.52 -30.39 -5.56
C LEU A 2 -3.62 -29.45 -6.77
N GLN A 3 -4.63 -29.57 -7.64
CA GLN A 3 -4.83 -28.66 -8.79
C GLN A 3 -5.20 -27.21 -8.42
N GLN A 4 -5.68 -26.96 -7.19
CA GLN A 4 -5.98 -25.62 -6.72
C GLN A 4 -4.73 -24.87 -6.26
N LEU A 5 -3.70 -25.56 -5.78
CA LEU A 5 -2.45 -24.95 -5.34
C LEU A 5 -1.67 -24.37 -6.52
N SER A 6 -1.62 -25.07 -7.67
CA SER A 6 -0.91 -24.62 -8.87
C SER A 6 -1.52 -23.35 -9.49
N PHE A 7 -2.85 -23.17 -9.37
CA PHE A 7 -3.53 -21.96 -9.89
C PHE A 7 -3.18 -20.71 -9.09
N PHE A 8 -2.86 -20.85 -7.79
CA PHE A 8 -2.48 -19.75 -6.93
C PHE A 8 -0.98 -19.40 -7.05
N GLU A 9 -0.09 -20.40 -7.21
CA GLU A 9 1.36 -20.19 -7.23
C GLU A 9 1.82 -19.21 -8.31
N ASN A 10 1.23 -19.24 -9.51
CA ASN A 10 1.61 -18.36 -10.62
C ASN A 10 1.00 -16.94 -10.61
N LYS A 11 -0.06 -16.71 -9.83
CA LYS A 11 -0.81 -15.43 -9.87
C LYS A 11 -0.38 -14.42 -8.81
N PHE A 12 0.29 -14.87 -7.74
CA PHE A 12 0.60 -14.05 -6.57
C PHE A 12 2.04 -13.58 -6.44
N GLU A 13 2.97 -14.06 -7.28
CA GLU A 13 4.34 -13.52 -7.32
C GLU A 13 4.41 -11.99 -7.50
N LYS A 14 3.30 -11.37 -7.89
CA LYS A 14 3.25 -9.97 -8.31
C LYS A 14 2.21 -9.09 -7.60
N VAL A 15 1.80 -9.41 -6.34
CA VAL A 15 1.02 -8.42 -5.58
C VAL A 15 1.87 -7.16 -5.42
N PRO A 16 1.53 -6.04 -6.08
CA PRO A 16 2.34 -4.86 -6.04
C PRO A 16 2.34 -4.25 -4.63
N SER A 17 3.51 -3.83 -4.17
CA SER A 17 3.60 -3.03 -2.95
C SER A 17 3.35 -1.56 -3.31
N LEU A 18 2.10 -1.15 -3.29
CA LEU A 18 1.72 0.26 -3.53
C LEU A 18 2.28 1.16 -2.44
N VAL A 19 2.15 0.74 -1.20
CA VAL A 19 2.72 1.41 -0.03
C VAL A 19 3.51 0.38 0.79
N LYS A 20 4.74 0.72 1.17
CA LYS A 20 5.46 -0.07 2.17
C LYS A 20 4.82 0.21 3.52
N TRP A 21 4.16 -0.80 4.09
CA TRP A 21 3.41 -0.68 5.32
C TRP A 21 3.80 -1.79 6.29
N SER A 22 4.02 -1.43 7.55
CA SER A 22 4.34 -2.40 8.60
C SER A 22 3.19 -3.39 8.77
N GLY A 23 3.50 -4.66 8.99
CA GLY A 23 2.48 -5.70 9.11
C GLY A 23 1.79 -6.10 7.82
N SER A 24 2.30 -5.66 6.65
CA SER A 24 1.74 -6.06 5.34
C SER A 24 1.65 -7.57 5.19
N LYS A 25 0.47 -8.06 4.82
CA LYS A 25 0.18 -9.50 4.62
C LYS A 25 0.61 -10.04 3.25
N ARG A 26 1.39 -9.25 2.49
CA ARG A 26 1.82 -9.62 1.13
C ARG A 26 2.48 -11.00 1.05
N LYS A 27 3.32 -11.34 2.02
CA LYS A 27 4.00 -12.66 2.06
C LYS A 27 3.07 -13.80 2.48
N SER A 28 1.96 -13.49 3.14
CA SER A 28 1.01 -14.47 3.70
C SER A 28 -0.29 -14.56 2.90
N VAL A 29 -0.42 -13.79 1.81
CA VAL A 29 -1.66 -13.71 1.03
C VAL A 29 -2.14 -15.09 0.58
N GLU A 30 -1.25 -15.93 0.05
CA GLU A 30 -1.59 -17.27 -0.42
C GLU A 30 -2.15 -18.15 0.70
N SER A 31 -1.50 -18.13 1.86
CA SER A 31 -1.96 -18.88 3.02
C SER A 31 -3.32 -18.38 3.51
N ILE A 32 -3.55 -17.07 3.50
CA ILE A 32 -4.81 -16.46 3.90
C ILE A 32 -5.94 -16.86 2.94
N LEU A 33 -5.69 -16.81 1.64
CA LEU A 33 -6.71 -17.09 0.62
C LEU A 33 -7.18 -18.55 0.59
N LYS A 34 -6.40 -19.49 1.13
CA LYS A 34 -6.82 -20.90 1.28
C LYS A 34 -8.08 -21.04 2.15
N TYR A 35 -8.32 -20.11 3.05
CA TYR A 35 -9.48 -20.10 3.94
C TYR A 35 -10.68 -19.31 3.37
N PHE A 36 -10.53 -18.71 2.20
CA PHE A 36 -11.59 -17.96 1.57
C PHE A 36 -12.51 -18.84 0.72
N PRO A 37 -13.81 -18.48 0.57
CA PRO A 37 -14.69 -19.20 -0.34
C PRO A 37 -14.23 -19.05 -1.79
N LYS A 38 -14.48 -20.07 -2.61
CA LYS A 38 -14.10 -20.07 -4.03
C LYS A 38 -14.70 -18.91 -4.82
N LYS A 39 -15.93 -18.51 -4.49
CA LYS A 39 -16.66 -17.42 -5.13
C LYS A 39 -16.94 -16.34 -4.11
N ILE A 40 -16.46 -15.12 -4.39
CA ILE A 40 -16.63 -13.96 -3.52
C ILE A 40 -17.33 -12.87 -4.33
N ASN A 41 -18.54 -12.49 -3.91
CA ASN A 41 -19.32 -11.43 -4.55
C ASN A 41 -18.96 -10.04 -3.97
N LYS A 42 -18.76 -9.99 -2.64
CA LYS A 42 -18.38 -8.78 -1.91
C LYS A 42 -17.30 -9.12 -0.89
N TYR A 43 -16.29 -8.26 -0.76
CA TYR A 43 -15.23 -8.39 0.22
C TYR A 43 -15.02 -7.06 0.94
N TYR A 44 -14.92 -7.12 2.26
CA TYR A 44 -14.71 -5.97 3.13
C TYR A 44 -13.43 -6.17 3.94
N GLU A 45 -12.51 -5.21 3.86
CA GLU A 45 -11.26 -5.19 4.64
C GLU A 45 -11.22 -3.93 5.52
N PRO A 46 -11.70 -4.02 6.79
CA PRO A 46 -11.82 -2.85 7.68
C PRO A 46 -10.47 -2.33 8.18
N PHE A 47 -9.42 -3.15 8.15
CA PHE A 47 -8.04 -2.80 8.50
C PHE A 47 -7.15 -2.96 7.27
N LEU A 48 -7.34 -2.09 6.28
CA LEU A 48 -6.78 -2.24 4.93
C LEU A 48 -5.25 -2.31 4.90
N GLY A 49 -4.56 -1.49 5.72
CA GLY A 49 -3.11 -1.43 5.70
C GLY A 49 -2.55 -1.26 4.29
N SER A 50 -1.66 -2.16 3.87
CA SER A 50 -1.09 -2.15 2.52
C SER A 50 -2.06 -2.54 1.39
N GLY A 51 -3.27 -3.01 1.71
CA GLY A 51 -4.26 -3.51 0.76
C GLY A 51 -3.87 -4.81 0.05
N ALA A 52 -2.94 -5.57 0.61
CA ALA A 52 -2.41 -6.76 -0.06
C ALA A 52 -3.46 -7.85 -0.26
N VAL A 53 -4.29 -8.11 0.76
CA VAL A 53 -5.35 -9.14 0.68
C VAL A 53 -6.48 -8.67 -0.23
N LEU A 54 -6.93 -7.41 -0.08
CA LEU A 54 -7.95 -6.82 -0.95
C LEU A 54 -7.55 -6.88 -2.42
N TYR A 55 -6.31 -6.52 -2.73
CA TYR A 55 -5.79 -6.62 -4.10
C TYR A 55 -5.82 -8.06 -4.60
N ALA A 56 -5.37 -9.01 -3.81
CA ALA A 56 -5.35 -10.42 -4.17
C ALA A 56 -6.76 -10.98 -4.40
N VAL A 57 -7.70 -10.69 -3.50
CA VAL A 57 -9.11 -11.08 -3.65
C VAL A 57 -9.69 -10.52 -4.96
N LYS A 58 -9.43 -9.24 -5.26
CA LYS A 58 -9.91 -8.62 -6.50
C LYS A 58 -9.27 -9.24 -7.73
N SER A 59 -8.00 -9.65 -7.66
CA SER A 59 -7.28 -10.27 -8.77
C SER A 59 -7.83 -11.66 -9.14
N ILE A 60 -8.17 -12.48 -8.12
CA ILE A 60 -8.72 -13.81 -8.36
C ILE A 60 -10.24 -13.82 -8.59
N ASN A 61 -10.94 -12.79 -8.14
CA ASN A 61 -12.37 -12.59 -8.32
C ASN A 61 -12.64 -11.24 -9.00
N PRO A 62 -12.41 -11.08 -10.31
CA PRO A 62 -12.51 -9.79 -11.00
C PRO A 62 -13.87 -9.10 -10.84
N ASN A 63 -14.94 -9.87 -10.69
CA ASN A 63 -16.31 -9.36 -10.51
C ASN A 63 -16.65 -9.04 -9.05
N CYS A 64 -15.77 -9.37 -8.10
CA CYS A 64 -15.97 -9.07 -6.68
C CYS A 64 -16.00 -7.55 -6.46
N LYS A 65 -17.01 -7.07 -5.70
CA LYS A 65 -17.02 -5.70 -5.18
C LYS A 65 -16.18 -5.65 -3.92
N VAL A 66 -15.08 -4.89 -3.93
CA VAL A 66 -14.16 -4.78 -2.80
C VAL A 66 -14.29 -3.44 -2.11
N PHE A 67 -14.25 -3.45 -0.79
CA PHE A 67 -14.37 -2.28 0.08
C PHE A 67 -13.25 -2.35 1.13
N GLY A 68 -12.43 -1.31 1.19
CA GLY A 68 -11.35 -1.19 2.17
C GLY A 68 -11.51 0.06 3.01
N SER A 69 -11.22 -0.06 4.30
CA SER A 69 -11.14 1.07 5.23
C SER A 69 -9.92 0.93 6.14
N ASP A 70 -9.48 2.04 6.68
CA ASP A 70 -8.39 2.10 7.67
C ASP A 70 -8.60 3.37 8.49
N ILE A 71 -8.19 3.35 9.75
CA ILE A 71 -8.26 4.52 10.62
C ILE A 71 -7.29 5.62 10.17
N TYR A 72 -6.20 5.22 9.48
CA TYR A 72 -5.16 6.14 9.07
C TYR A 72 -5.52 6.83 7.74
N GLU A 73 -6.15 7.99 7.85
CA GLU A 73 -6.69 8.74 6.72
C GLU A 73 -5.69 8.99 5.57
N PRO A 74 -4.41 9.37 5.81
CA PRO A 74 -3.45 9.57 4.73
C PRO A 74 -3.26 8.33 3.86
N LEU A 75 -3.33 7.12 4.46
CA LEU A 75 -3.24 5.85 3.74
C LEU A 75 -4.45 5.65 2.82
N ILE A 76 -5.66 5.91 3.31
CA ILE A 76 -6.89 5.82 2.51
C ILE A 76 -6.89 6.81 1.36
N ASN A 77 -6.37 8.02 1.57
CA ASN A 77 -6.26 9.04 0.52
C ASN A 77 -5.30 8.61 -0.59
N ILE A 78 -4.26 7.82 -0.29
CA ILE A 78 -3.41 7.18 -1.30
C ILE A 78 -4.26 6.28 -2.21
N PHE A 79 -5.03 5.34 -1.64
CA PHE A 79 -5.85 4.40 -2.43
C PHE A 79 -6.93 5.12 -3.23
N LYS A 80 -7.60 6.11 -2.64
CA LYS A 80 -8.58 6.95 -3.36
C LYS A 80 -7.95 7.65 -4.57
N THR A 81 -6.73 8.18 -4.40
CA THR A 81 -6.04 8.90 -5.47
C THR A 81 -5.52 7.95 -6.56
N ILE A 82 -4.99 6.78 -6.18
CA ILE A 82 -4.59 5.74 -7.14
C ILE A 82 -5.79 5.34 -8.01
N LYS A 83 -6.96 5.17 -7.40
CA LYS A 83 -8.18 4.81 -8.14
C LYS A 83 -8.65 5.90 -9.12
N LYS A 84 -8.53 7.18 -8.73
CA LYS A 84 -9.08 8.32 -9.51
C LYS A 84 -8.06 8.91 -10.48
N THR A 85 -6.83 9.12 -10.03
CA THR A 85 -5.80 9.88 -10.75
C THR A 85 -4.41 9.29 -10.50
N PRO A 86 -4.11 8.06 -10.96
CA PRO A 86 -2.83 7.38 -10.68
C PRO A 86 -1.62 8.19 -11.19
N GLU A 87 -1.76 8.90 -12.30
CA GLU A 87 -0.67 9.69 -12.87
C GLU A 87 -0.25 10.85 -11.96
N LYS A 88 -1.18 11.39 -11.17
CA LYS A 88 -0.85 12.45 -10.20
C LYS A 88 0.11 11.94 -9.11
N ILE A 89 -0.12 10.73 -8.61
CA ILE A 89 0.78 10.09 -7.64
C ILE A 89 2.14 9.80 -8.27
N LYS A 90 2.14 9.22 -9.47
CA LYS A 90 3.35 8.87 -10.20
C LYS A 90 4.23 10.10 -10.47
N LYS A 91 3.63 11.17 -10.98
CA LYS A 91 4.33 12.45 -11.20
C LYS A 91 4.91 13.00 -9.90
N ASN A 92 4.09 13.12 -8.85
CA ASN A 92 4.53 13.65 -7.57
C ASN A 92 5.68 12.82 -6.96
N TYR A 93 5.59 11.48 -7.03
CA TYR A 93 6.67 10.63 -6.55
C TYR A 93 7.96 10.84 -7.35
N LYS A 94 7.88 10.92 -8.68
CA LYS A 94 9.03 11.17 -9.55
C LYS A 94 9.70 12.50 -9.22
N ASP A 95 8.93 13.57 -9.06
CA ASP A 95 9.44 14.91 -8.74
C ASP A 95 10.16 14.90 -7.37
N ASN A 96 9.57 14.27 -6.37
CA ASN A 96 10.20 14.11 -5.05
C ASN A 96 11.49 13.28 -5.12
N TRP A 97 11.52 12.23 -5.93
CA TRP A 97 12.69 11.39 -6.11
C TRP A 97 13.85 12.16 -6.75
N VAL A 98 13.58 12.93 -7.80
CA VAL A 98 14.58 13.79 -8.46
C VAL A 98 15.16 14.81 -7.47
N ASN A 99 14.30 15.46 -6.68
CA ASN A 99 14.74 16.42 -5.67
C ASN A 99 15.57 15.76 -4.56
N LEU A 100 15.23 14.53 -4.16
CA LEU A 100 16.03 13.77 -3.19
C LEU A 100 17.43 13.49 -3.72
N GLN A 101 17.57 13.07 -4.99
CA GLN A 101 18.88 12.81 -5.60
C GLN A 101 19.77 14.05 -5.63
N LYS A 102 19.18 15.22 -5.85
CA LYS A 102 19.92 16.50 -5.89
C LYS A 102 20.35 17.01 -4.52
N ASN A 103 19.56 16.75 -3.49
CA ASN A 103 19.69 17.41 -2.19
C ASN A 103 19.62 16.41 -1.00
N PHE A 104 20.16 15.20 -1.17
CA PHE A 104 20.26 14.24 -0.05
C PHE A 104 21.29 14.72 0.99
N PRO A 105 21.07 14.58 2.30
CA PRO A 105 19.84 14.09 2.96
C PRO A 105 18.84 15.21 3.31
N LYS A 106 19.18 16.48 3.03
CA LYS A 106 18.37 17.66 3.43
C LYS A 106 16.92 17.56 2.95
N TYR A 107 16.71 17.13 1.71
CA TYR A 107 15.37 17.02 1.13
C TYR A 107 14.51 15.97 1.85
N TYR A 108 15.11 14.85 2.30
CA TYR A 108 14.41 13.83 3.08
C TYR A 108 13.89 14.42 4.40
N TYR A 109 14.74 15.11 5.15
CA TYR A 109 14.36 15.73 6.43
C TYR A 109 13.29 16.81 6.25
N TYR A 110 13.41 17.64 5.22
CA TYR A 110 12.40 18.61 4.85
C TYR A 110 11.03 17.95 4.61
N LYS A 111 10.99 16.85 3.85
CA LYS A 111 9.74 16.13 3.57
C LYS A 111 9.16 15.47 4.80
N ARG A 112 10.00 14.94 5.70
CA ARG A 112 9.57 14.38 6.97
C ARG A 112 8.94 15.45 7.87
N GLU A 113 9.58 16.58 8.04
CA GLU A 113 9.04 17.69 8.83
C GLU A 113 7.71 18.20 8.24
N LYS A 114 7.65 18.36 6.94
CA LYS A 114 6.42 18.76 6.25
C LYS A 114 5.28 17.74 6.45
N PHE A 115 5.58 16.46 6.41
CA PHE A 115 4.61 15.41 6.67
C PHE A 115 4.11 15.46 8.12
N ASN A 116 4.99 15.60 9.10
CA ASN A 116 4.63 15.70 10.51
C ASN A 116 3.69 16.89 10.80
N LYS A 117 3.86 17.99 10.07
CA LYS A 117 2.99 19.18 10.21
C LYS A 117 1.64 19.05 9.51
N LYS A 118 1.56 18.34 8.37
CA LYS A 118 0.39 18.39 7.47
C LYS A 118 -0.24 17.05 7.15
N ASN A 119 0.37 15.94 7.53
CA ASN A 119 -0.08 14.56 7.24
C ASN A 119 -0.46 14.33 5.76
N ASN A 120 0.28 14.95 4.83
CA ASN A 120 -0.03 14.87 3.40
C ASN A 120 0.30 13.48 2.84
N PHE A 121 -0.67 12.82 2.24
CA PHE A 121 -0.51 11.46 1.72
C PHE A 121 0.54 11.33 0.59
N HIS A 122 0.82 12.38 -0.18
CA HIS A 122 1.91 12.36 -1.16
C HIS A 122 3.29 12.28 -0.48
N ASP A 123 3.45 12.96 0.66
CA ASP A 123 4.68 12.90 1.44
C ASP A 123 4.78 11.53 2.13
N LEU A 124 3.66 10.93 2.57
CA LEU A 124 3.62 9.57 3.12
C LEU A 124 4.13 8.52 2.13
N ILE A 125 3.68 8.57 0.86
CA ILE A 125 4.15 7.63 -0.18
C ILE A 125 5.67 7.75 -0.34
N PHE A 126 6.16 8.98 -0.46
CA PHE A 126 7.59 9.24 -0.63
C PHE A 126 8.40 8.72 0.57
N LEU A 127 8.00 9.08 1.79
CA LEU A 127 8.68 8.66 3.02
C LEU A 127 8.65 7.14 3.22
N SER A 128 7.51 6.49 2.96
CA SER A 128 7.39 5.03 3.09
C SER A 128 8.38 4.26 2.21
N ARG A 129 8.84 4.85 1.13
CA ARG A 129 9.76 4.22 0.18
C ARG A 129 11.21 4.66 0.34
N THR A 130 11.45 5.76 1.05
CA THR A 130 12.79 6.36 1.24
C THR A 130 13.31 6.28 2.67
N CYS A 131 12.45 6.01 3.65
CA CYS A 131 12.89 5.80 5.03
C CYS A 131 13.68 4.49 5.20
N VAL A 132 14.45 4.41 6.28
CA VAL A 132 15.31 3.27 6.59
C VAL A 132 14.50 1.97 6.60
N ASN A 133 14.91 0.99 5.81
CA ASN A 133 14.25 -0.31 5.61
C ASN A 133 12.78 -0.22 5.15
N GLY A 134 12.30 0.97 4.74
CA GLY A 134 10.91 1.19 4.36
C GLY A 134 9.93 1.01 5.52
N ILE A 135 10.38 1.19 6.76
CA ILE A 135 9.56 1.10 7.96
C ILE A 135 9.33 2.50 8.51
N ILE A 136 8.10 2.99 8.42
CA ILE A 136 7.68 4.22 9.08
C ILE A 136 7.55 3.94 10.57
N ARG A 137 8.22 4.72 11.39
CA ARG A 137 8.13 4.68 12.85
C ARG A 137 7.61 6.03 13.32
N PHE A 138 6.69 5.97 14.26
CA PHE A 138 6.15 7.16 14.92
C PHE A 138 6.74 7.26 16.32
N ASN A 139 7.04 8.46 16.75
CA ASN A 139 7.40 8.74 18.15
C ASN A 139 6.15 8.74 19.05
N LYS A 140 6.32 9.06 20.33
CA LYS A 140 5.21 9.14 21.30
C LYS A 140 4.13 10.19 20.92
N ASN A 141 4.50 11.18 20.10
CA ASN A 141 3.61 12.25 19.65
C ASN A 141 2.96 11.94 18.29
N GLY A 142 3.21 10.76 17.72
CA GLY A 142 2.68 10.38 16.41
C GLY A 142 3.45 10.95 15.21
N GLU A 143 4.67 11.44 15.42
CA GLU A 143 5.54 12.02 14.39
C GLU A 143 6.53 11.04 13.81
#